data_70e2c027b79fd84704d4a8e6c6ad73f7
#
_entry.id   70e2c027b79fd84704d4a8e6c6ad73f7
#
_cell.length_a   1.000
_cell.length_b   1.000
_cell.length_c   1.000
_cell.angle_alpha   90.00
_cell.angle_beta   90.00
_cell.angle_gamma   90.00
#
_symmetry.space_group_name_H-M   'P 1'
#
loop_
_entity.id
_entity.type
_entity.pdbx_description
1 polymer ?
#
loop_
_entity_poly.entity_id
_entity_poly.type
_entity_poly.pdbx_seq_one_letter_code
_entity_poly.pdbx_strand_id
1 'polypeptide(L)'
;MSGRPRTTSFAEGNKTQNYPVMGGMKIISKDGSKVTTVVATAGQGPDRPQEVSYTDTKVIGNGSFGVVFQATLCDTGELVAIKKVLQDKRFKNRELQIMRRLEHCNIVKLKYFFYSSGEKKDEVYLNLVLEYIPETVYKVARYYAKNKQTIPINFIRLYMYQLFRSLAYIHSLGICHRDIKPQNLLLDPETAVLKLCDFGSAKQLLHGEPNVSYICSRYYRAPELIFGAINYTTKIDVWSAGCVLAELLLGQPIFPGDSGVDQLVEIIKVLGTPTREQIKEMNPNYTEFKFPQIKSHPWQKVFRARTPPDAIALVSRLLEYTPGTRITPIQACAHPFFNELREGNKQLPNGREFPPLFNFTEQELAIQPSLNLILRPRNPNDAKAGQSSSSADGGAGASGGNGAGGSSNNNNGGSSNSGTSAVDGGSQGQGQDGGSGSSQPAGGAGSQSGGGADDIPTAQSGGVPGVDSSSSQGALASAATSTMG
;
A
#
# COMPACT_ATOMS: atom_id res chain seq x y z
N MET A 1 -28.65 3.91 -11.27
CA MET A 1 -28.27 2.46 -11.28
C MET A 1 -26.77 2.38 -11.46
N SER A 2 -26.03 2.24 -10.35
CA SER A 2 -24.56 2.16 -10.40
C SER A 2 -24.14 0.71 -10.63
N GLY A 3 -23.82 0.38 -11.88
CA GLY A 3 -23.23 -0.91 -12.23
C GLY A 3 -21.81 -1.01 -11.70
N ARG A 4 -21.54 -2.03 -10.87
CA ARG A 4 -20.18 -2.41 -10.47
C ARG A 4 -19.33 -2.73 -11.71
N PRO A 5 -18.09 -2.27 -11.80
CA PRO A 5 -17.17 -2.78 -12.81
C PRO A 5 -16.87 -4.26 -12.49
N ARG A 6 -17.22 -5.13 -13.43
CA ARG A 6 -16.79 -6.54 -13.41
C ARG A 6 -15.29 -6.58 -13.63
N THR A 7 -14.57 -7.16 -12.71
CA THR A 7 -13.17 -7.53 -12.92
C THR A 7 -13.12 -8.59 -14.03
N THR A 8 -12.67 -8.20 -15.20
CA THR A 8 -12.41 -9.14 -16.30
C THR A 8 -11.09 -9.85 -15.99
N SER A 9 -11.18 -11.10 -15.54
CA SER A 9 -10.05 -12.02 -15.59
C SER A 9 -10.05 -12.67 -16.97
N PHE A 10 -8.89 -12.71 -17.61
CA PHE A 10 -8.70 -13.41 -18.89
C PHE A 10 -9.04 -14.88 -18.73
N ALA A 11 -9.82 -15.41 -19.69
CA ALA A 11 -10.21 -16.80 -19.74
C ALA A 11 -9.02 -17.66 -20.18
N GLU A 12 -8.43 -18.40 -19.24
CA GLU A 12 -7.71 -19.62 -19.59
C GLU A 12 -8.73 -20.76 -19.67
N GLY A 13 -8.75 -21.38 -20.82
CA GLY A 13 -9.46 -22.57 -21.28
C GLY A 13 -10.53 -23.23 -20.41
N ASN A 14 -11.71 -23.30 -20.96
CA ASN A 14 -12.92 -23.99 -20.52
C ASN A 14 -12.65 -25.39 -19.89
N LYS A 15 -12.37 -25.43 -18.59
CA LYS A 15 -12.62 -26.61 -17.74
C LYS A 15 -13.45 -26.11 -16.56
N THR A 16 -14.73 -26.49 -16.56
CA THR A 16 -15.60 -26.37 -15.39
C THR A 16 -14.88 -27.03 -14.20
N GLN A 17 -14.39 -26.20 -13.27
CA GLN A 17 -13.77 -26.73 -12.05
C GLN A 17 -14.90 -27.21 -11.14
N ASN A 18 -14.97 -28.50 -10.91
CA ASN A 18 -15.77 -29.08 -9.84
C ASN A 18 -15.10 -28.72 -8.51
N TYR A 19 -15.64 -27.73 -7.84
CA TYR A 19 -15.28 -27.47 -6.44
C TYR A 19 -15.97 -28.53 -5.58
N PRO A 20 -15.24 -29.27 -4.74
CA PRO A 20 -15.89 -30.18 -3.79
C PRO A 20 -16.62 -29.32 -2.74
N VAL A 21 -17.92 -29.15 -2.93
CA VAL A 21 -18.78 -28.49 -1.97
C VAL A 21 -19.23 -29.57 -0.99
N MET A 22 -18.53 -29.73 0.11
CA MET A 22 -19.00 -30.51 1.24
C MET A 22 -19.76 -29.60 2.20
N GLY A 23 -21.02 -29.86 2.38
CA GLY A 23 -21.84 -29.18 3.39
C GLY A 23 -21.22 -29.36 4.77
N GLY A 24 -20.96 -28.25 5.47
CA GLY A 24 -20.46 -28.29 6.85
C GLY A 24 -21.41 -29.10 7.74
N MET A 25 -20.89 -30.09 8.44
CA MET A 25 -21.64 -30.87 9.43
C MET A 25 -21.74 -30.02 10.70
N LYS A 26 -22.97 -29.67 11.09
CA LYS A 26 -23.23 -28.97 12.37
C LYS A 26 -23.39 -29.98 13.46
N ILE A 27 -22.39 -30.12 14.31
CA ILE A 27 -22.46 -30.93 15.52
C ILE A 27 -22.67 -29.98 16.71
N ILE A 28 -23.63 -30.29 17.57
CA ILE A 28 -23.79 -29.60 18.85
C ILE A 28 -22.92 -30.35 19.86
N SER A 29 -21.96 -29.65 20.47
CA SER A 29 -21.14 -30.26 21.51
C SER A 29 -21.96 -30.51 22.81
N LYS A 30 -21.41 -31.32 23.72
CA LYS A 30 -22.06 -31.68 24.99
C LYS A 30 -22.37 -30.48 25.89
N ASP A 31 -21.70 -29.36 25.69
CA ASP A 31 -21.86 -28.10 26.40
C ASP A 31 -22.89 -27.14 25.72
N GLY A 32 -23.56 -27.57 24.66
CA GLY A 32 -24.55 -26.76 23.92
C GLY A 32 -23.95 -25.76 22.91
N SER A 33 -22.62 -25.68 22.78
CA SER A 33 -22.00 -24.84 21.78
C SER A 33 -22.17 -25.42 20.38
N LYS A 34 -22.39 -24.54 19.40
CA LYS A 34 -22.57 -24.94 18.00
C LYS A 34 -21.24 -25.08 17.31
N VAL A 35 -20.75 -26.30 17.18
CA VAL A 35 -19.53 -26.62 16.42
C VAL A 35 -19.85 -26.81 14.94
N THR A 36 -19.02 -26.23 14.07
CA THR A 36 -19.09 -26.43 12.61
C THR A 36 -17.79 -27.10 12.17
N THR A 37 -17.91 -28.27 11.55
CA THR A 37 -16.76 -28.98 10.96
C THR A 37 -16.84 -28.90 9.44
N VAL A 38 -15.73 -28.55 8.81
CA VAL A 38 -15.59 -28.40 7.36
C VAL A 38 -14.34 -29.13 6.87
N VAL A 39 -14.34 -29.54 5.61
CA VAL A 39 -13.12 -29.98 4.93
C VAL A 39 -12.46 -28.76 4.31
N ALA A 40 -11.31 -28.36 4.83
CA ALA A 40 -10.58 -27.18 4.42
C ALA A 40 -9.18 -27.54 3.90
N THR A 41 -8.64 -26.69 3.06
CA THR A 41 -7.27 -26.78 2.56
C THR A 41 -6.40 -25.76 3.27
N ALA A 42 -5.16 -26.11 3.62
CA ALA A 42 -4.21 -25.18 4.19
C ALA A 42 -3.96 -24.01 3.24
N GLY A 43 -3.79 -22.81 3.80
CA GLY A 43 -3.59 -21.57 3.02
C GLY A 43 -2.33 -21.62 2.17
N GLN A 44 -1.30 -22.30 2.66
CA GLN A 44 -0.01 -22.47 1.99
C GLN A 44 0.35 -23.95 1.84
N GLY A 45 1.24 -24.23 0.90
CA GLY A 45 1.70 -25.61 0.63
C GLY A 45 0.75 -26.39 -0.31
N PRO A 46 0.88 -27.72 -0.33
CA PRO A 46 0.11 -28.58 -1.24
C PRO A 46 -1.38 -28.61 -0.86
N ASP A 47 -2.22 -28.86 -1.86
CA ASP A 47 -3.68 -28.99 -1.70
C ASP A 47 -4.04 -30.31 -0.99
N ARG A 48 -3.85 -30.35 0.33
CA ARG A 48 -4.24 -31.49 1.17
C ARG A 48 -5.47 -31.09 2.00
N PRO A 49 -6.64 -31.63 1.68
CA PRO A 49 -7.84 -31.43 2.47
C PRO A 49 -7.68 -32.03 3.87
N GLN A 50 -8.18 -31.31 4.88
CA GLN A 50 -8.20 -31.73 6.27
C GLN A 50 -9.48 -31.25 6.96
N GLU A 51 -9.92 -31.94 7.99
CA GLU A 51 -11.04 -31.49 8.80
C GLU A 51 -10.61 -30.35 9.70
N VAL A 52 -11.41 -29.28 9.71
CA VAL A 52 -11.24 -28.09 10.56
C VAL A 52 -12.56 -27.82 11.25
N SER A 53 -12.53 -27.77 12.58
CA SER A 53 -13.71 -27.48 13.42
C SER A 53 -13.57 -26.13 14.07
N TYR A 54 -14.66 -25.36 14.08
CA TYR A 54 -14.72 -24.04 14.73
C TYR A 54 -16.08 -23.78 15.39
N THR A 55 -16.07 -22.90 16.38
CA THR A 55 -17.24 -22.51 17.18
C THR A 55 -17.28 -21.00 17.42
N ASP A 56 -18.26 -20.53 18.22
CA ASP A 56 -18.41 -19.14 18.66
C ASP A 56 -18.48 -18.11 17.52
N THR A 57 -19.14 -18.50 16.43
CA THR A 57 -19.20 -17.71 15.21
C THR A 57 -20.07 -16.46 15.42
N LYS A 58 -19.47 -15.26 15.28
CA LYS A 58 -20.18 -13.98 15.29
C LYS A 58 -19.77 -13.12 14.08
N VAL A 59 -20.70 -12.33 13.53
CA VAL A 59 -20.42 -11.38 12.46
C VAL A 59 -19.62 -10.20 13.01
N ILE A 60 -18.46 -9.91 12.38
CA ILE A 60 -17.58 -8.78 12.70
C ILE A 60 -17.45 -7.78 11.56
N GLY A 61 -17.91 -8.13 10.37
CA GLY A 61 -17.90 -7.24 9.21
C GLY A 61 -18.89 -7.70 8.15
N ASN A 62 -19.50 -6.72 7.47
CA ASN A 62 -20.40 -6.96 6.35
C ASN A 62 -20.20 -5.84 5.33
N GLY A 63 -20.04 -6.18 4.07
CA GLY A 63 -19.81 -5.22 3.01
C GLY A 63 -20.09 -5.79 1.63
N SER A 64 -19.77 -5.01 0.65
CA SER A 64 -19.94 -5.38 -0.76
C SER A 64 -19.10 -6.59 -1.19
N PHE A 65 -18.07 -6.92 -0.44
CA PHE A 65 -17.16 -8.06 -0.65
C PHE A 65 -17.71 -9.38 -0.07
N GLY A 66 -18.72 -9.33 0.82
CA GLY A 66 -19.26 -10.47 1.55
C GLY A 66 -19.35 -10.24 3.05
N VAL A 67 -19.34 -11.31 3.83
CA VAL A 67 -19.47 -11.28 5.29
C VAL A 67 -18.18 -11.81 5.92
N VAL A 68 -17.76 -11.17 7.02
CA VAL A 68 -16.63 -11.63 7.84
C VAL A 68 -17.16 -12.04 9.21
N PHE A 69 -16.78 -13.24 9.61
CA PHE A 69 -17.10 -13.82 10.92
C PHE A 69 -15.85 -13.94 11.77
N GLN A 70 -15.95 -13.70 13.05
CA GLN A 70 -14.97 -14.21 14.02
C GLN A 70 -15.43 -15.61 14.43
N ALA A 71 -14.47 -16.52 14.63
CA ALA A 71 -14.71 -17.86 15.16
C ALA A 71 -13.51 -18.31 15.98
N THR A 72 -13.68 -19.41 16.74
CA THR A 72 -12.65 -20.07 17.55
C THR A 72 -12.38 -21.44 16.95
N LEU A 73 -11.12 -21.74 16.59
CA LEU A 73 -10.73 -23.10 16.17
C LEU A 73 -10.80 -24.03 17.36
N CYS A 74 -11.49 -25.18 17.22
CA CYS A 74 -11.71 -26.10 18.34
C CYS A 74 -10.42 -26.79 18.78
N ASP A 75 -9.50 -27.08 17.85
CA ASP A 75 -8.27 -27.83 18.12
C ASP A 75 -7.23 -27.00 18.91
N THR A 76 -7.14 -25.71 18.60
CA THR A 76 -6.09 -24.82 19.13
C THR A 76 -6.63 -23.75 20.10
N GLY A 77 -7.94 -23.52 20.13
CA GLY A 77 -8.56 -22.39 20.85
C GLY A 77 -8.25 -21.03 20.22
N GLU A 78 -7.64 -21.01 19.05
CA GLU A 78 -7.19 -19.77 18.41
C GLU A 78 -8.36 -19.04 17.74
N LEU A 79 -8.42 -17.71 17.90
CA LEU A 79 -9.37 -16.86 17.20
C LEU A 79 -8.97 -16.71 15.73
N VAL A 80 -9.96 -16.84 14.85
CA VAL A 80 -9.82 -16.65 13.40
C VAL A 80 -10.89 -15.71 12.86
N ALA A 81 -10.60 -15.09 11.72
CA ALA A 81 -11.56 -14.37 10.91
C ALA A 81 -11.90 -15.18 9.66
N ILE A 82 -13.19 -15.45 9.42
CA ILE A 82 -13.65 -16.19 8.24
C ILE A 82 -14.34 -15.20 7.30
N LYS A 83 -13.67 -14.89 6.18
CA LYS A 83 -14.22 -14.03 5.12
C LYS A 83 -14.94 -14.90 4.10
N LYS A 84 -16.27 -14.78 4.04
CA LYS A 84 -17.14 -15.52 3.12
C LYS A 84 -17.48 -14.63 1.92
N VAL A 85 -17.06 -15.04 0.71
CA VAL A 85 -17.25 -14.30 -0.54
C VAL A 85 -17.97 -15.16 -1.58
N LEU A 86 -18.87 -14.55 -2.36
CA LEU A 86 -19.53 -15.26 -3.44
C LEU A 86 -18.51 -15.61 -4.55
N GLN A 87 -18.43 -16.90 -4.90
CA GLN A 87 -17.50 -17.42 -5.90
C GLN A 87 -18.18 -17.53 -7.26
N ASP A 88 -17.66 -16.85 -8.27
CA ASP A 88 -18.04 -17.14 -9.66
C ASP A 88 -17.36 -18.45 -10.10
N LYS A 89 -18.17 -19.46 -10.40
CA LYS A 89 -17.70 -20.81 -10.79
C LYS A 89 -16.86 -20.81 -12.08
N ARG A 90 -16.97 -19.77 -12.89
CA ARG A 90 -16.26 -19.66 -14.18
C ARG A 90 -14.81 -19.25 -14.02
N PHE A 91 -14.42 -18.65 -12.89
CA PHE A 91 -13.11 -18.08 -12.67
C PHE A 91 -12.49 -18.53 -11.36
N LYS A 92 -11.17 -18.69 -11.36
CA LYS A 92 -10.40 -18.84 -10.11
C LYS A 92 -10.46 -17.53 -9.31
N ASN A 93 -10.63 -17.65 -8.01
CA ASN A 93 -10.64 -16.46 -7.15
C ASN A 93 -9.24 -15.85 -7.06
N ARG A 94 -9.11 -14.60 -7.51
CA ARG A 94 -7.81 -13.89 -7.54
C ARG A 94 -7.27 -13.62 -6.14
N GLU A 95 -8.12 -13.23 -5.19
CA GLU A 95 -7.71 -12.99 -3.80
C GLU A 95 -7.07 -14.25 -3.20
N LEU A 96 -7.72 -15.42 -3.37
CA LEU A 96 -7.18 -16.69 -2.92
C LEU A 96 -5.82 -16.99 -3.58
N GLN A 97 -5.71 -16.84 -4.90
CA GLN A 97 -4.46 -17.10 -5.62
C GLN A 97 -3.30 -16.23 -5.14
N ILE A 98 -3.57 -14.95 -4.86
CA ILE A 98 -2.57 -14.02 -4.32
C ILE A 98 -2.21 -14.41 -2.89
N MET A 99 -3.20 -14.56 -2.01
CA MET A 99 -2.95 -14.81 -0.59
C MET A 99 -2.18 -16.12 -0.33
N ARG A 100 -2.36 -17.12 -1.16
CA ARG A 100 -1.61 -18.39 -1.09
C ARG A 100 -0.11 -18.23 -1.37
N ARG A 101 0.30 -17.13 -1.99
CA ARG A 101 1.70 -16.81 -2.31
C ARG A 101 2.36 -15.92 -1.26
N LEU A 102 1.57 -15.33 -0.35
CA LEU A 102 2.05 -14.33 0.59
C LEU A 102 2.38 -14.98 1.93
N GLU A 103 3.60 -14.75 2.38
CA GLU A 103 4.09 -15.13 3.71
C GLU A 103 4.97 -13.99 4.25
N HIS A 104 4.40 -13.17 5.13
CA HIS A 104 5.08 -11.99 5.68
C HIS A 104 4.49 -11.61 7.03
N CYS A 105 5.34 -11.18 7.99
CA CYS A 105 4.93 -10.84 9.34
C CYS A 105 3.94 -9.67 9.43
N ASN A 106 3.91 -8.77 8.44
CA ASN A 106 3.00 -7.62 8.38
C ASN A 106 1.88 -7.78 7.34
N ILE A 107 1.57 -9.01 6.95
CA ILE A 107 0.42 -9.36 6.09
C ILE A 107 -0.41 -10.40 6.82
N VAL A 108 -1.74 -10.24 6.80
CA VAL A 108 -2.66 -11.18 7.41
C VAL A 108 -2.47 -12.58 6.82
N LYS A 109 -2.28 -13.58 7.70
CA LYS A 109 -2.01 -14.97 7.28
C LYS A 109 -3.30 -15.67 6.86
N LEU A 110 -3.29 -16.30 5.68
CA LEU A 110 -4.30 -17.27 5.27
C LEU A 110 -3.96 -18.62 5.91
N LYS A 111 -4.82 -19.07 6.85
CA LYS A 111 -4.65 -20.35 7.56
C LYS A 111 -5.23 -21.48 6.75
N TYR A 112 -6.49 -21.34 6.34
CA TYR A 112 -7.23 -22.33 5.56
C TYR A 112 -8.16 -21.65 4.58
N PHE A 113 -8.66 -22.40 3.62
CA PHE A 113 -9.79 -22.02 2.79
C PHE A 113 -10.67 -23.22 2.50
N PHE A 114 -11.96 -22.99 2.30
CA PHE A 114 -12.92 -24.01 1.94
C PHE A 114 -14.08 -23.41 1.16
N TYR A 115 -14.83 -24.28 0.47
CA TYR A 115 -16.01 -23.87 -0.28
C TYR A 115 -17.27 -24.35 0.44
N SER A 116 -18.33 -23.53 0.41
CA SER A 116 -19.63 -23.84 0.98
C SER A 116 -20.76 -23.51 0.01
N SER A 117 -21.89 -24.21 0.11
CA SER A 117 -23.10 -23.92 -0.66
C SER A 117 -23.78 -22.66 -0.15
N GLY A 118 -24.46 -21.94 -1.05
CA GLY A 118 -25.36 -20.85 -0.71
C GLY A 118 -26.78 -21.34 -0.44
N GLU A 119 -27.68 -20.39 -0.19
CA GLU A 119 -29.12 -20.66 -0.02
C GLU A 119 -29.80 -21.04 -1.34
N LYS A 120 -29.33 -20.43 -2.45
CA LYS A 120 -29.82 -20.75 -3.78
C LYS A 120 -29.07 -21.93 -4.38
N LYS A 121 -29.80 -22.73 -5.15
CA LYS A 121 -29.22 -23.81 -5.96
C LYS A 121 -28.14 -23.20 -6.85
N ASP A 122 -26.96 -23.77 -6.84
CA ASP A 122 -25.79 -23.32 -7.62
C ASP A 122 -24.97 -22.13 -7.06
N GLU A 123 -25.33 -21.53 -5.95
CA GLU A 123 -24.44 -20.59 -5.26
C GLU A 123 -23.30 -21.32 -4.54
N VAL A 124 -22.08 -20.89 -4.79
CA VAL A 124 -20.89 -21.38 -4.07
C VAL A 124 -20.21 -20.17 -3.45
N TYR A 125 -19.81 -20.33 -2.20
CA TYR A 125 -19.03 -19.34 -1.47
C TYR A 125 -17.64 -19.88 -1.21
N LEU A 126 -16.65 -19.03 -1.43
CA LEU A 126 -15.29 -19.24 -0.94
C LEU A 126 -15.22 -18.65 0.48
N ASN A 127 -14.67 -19.44 1.40
CA ASN A 127 -14.44 -19.03 2.79
C ASN A 127 -12.92 -19.00 3.01
N LEU A 128 -12.38 -17.81 3.31
CA LEU A 128 -10.98 -17.60 3.67
C LEU A 128 -10.87 -17.54 5.18
N VAL A 129 -10.17 -18.52 5.78
CA VAL A 129 -9.91 -18.55 7.24
C VAL A 129 -8.58 -17.86 7.47
N LEU A 130 -8.63 -16.68 8.08
CA LEU A 130 -7.53 -15.76 8.30
C LEU A 130 -7.17 -15.70 9.79
N GLU A 131 -5.95 -15.35 10.14
CA GLU A 131 -5.64 -14.97 11.50
C GLU A 131 -6.52 -13.78 11.94
N TYR A 132 -6.92 -13.77 13.20
CA TYR A 132 -7.75 -12.71 13.76
C TYR A 132 -6.88 -11.64 14.41
N ILE A 133 -7.11 -10.40 14.03
CA ILE A 133 -6.48 -9.22 14.63
C ILE A 133 -7.61 -8.28 15.10
N PRO A 134 -7.60 -7.80 16.37
CA PRO A 134 -8.79 -7.24 17.01
C PRO A 134 -9.22 -5.86 16.50
N GLU A 135 -8.27 -5.02 16.06
CA GLU A 135 -8.53 -3.62 15.73
C GLU A 135 -8.05 -3.25 14.32
N THR A 136 -8.32 -2.01 13.93
CA THR A 136 -7.80 -1.40 12.71
C THR A 136 -7.20 -0.03 13.02
N VAL A 137 -6.26 0.42 12.20
CA VAL A 137 -5.72 1.78 12.30
C VAL A 137 -6.83 2.82 12.17
N TYR A 138 -7.86 2.54 11.36
CA TYR A 138 -9.04 3.41 11.24
C TYR A 138 -9.78 3.62 12.55
N LYS A 139 -10.08 2.54 13.28
CA LYS A 139 -10.79 2.63 14.57
C LYS A 139 -9.96 3.38 15.60
N VAL A 140 -8.67 3.09 15.68
CA VAL A 140 -7.73 3.79 16.57
C VAL A 140 -7.64 5.27 16.23
N ALA A 141 -7.48 5.64 14.95
CA ALA A 141 -7.44 7.03 14.51
C ALA A 141 -8.74 7.78 14.85
N ARG A 142 -9.90 7.13 14.65
CA ARG A 142 -11.21 7.69 15.01
C ARG A 142 -11.38 7.91 16.52
N TYR A 143 -10.84 7.01 17.35
CA TYR A 143 -10.84 7.20 18.80
C TYR A 143 -10.09 8.46 19.20
N TYR A 144 -8.87 8.65 18.69
CA TYR A 144 -8.08 9.88 18.94
C TYR A 144 -8.78 11.13 18.41
N ALA A 145 -9.33 11.06 17.19
CA ALA A 145 -10.02 12.21 16.58
C ALA A 145 -11.26 12.66 17.37
N LYS A 146 -12.04 11.73 17.96
CA LYS A 146 -13.16 12.07 18.86
C LYS A 146 -12.71 12.88 20.08
N ASN A 147 -11.51 12.63 20.56
CA ASN A 147 -10.89 13.35 21.68
C ASN A 147 -10.09 14.60 21.23
N LYS A 148 -10.24 15.03 19.96
CA LYS A 148 -9.50 16.14 19.35
C LYS A 148 -7.96 15.97 19.43
N GLN A 149 -7.52 14.73 19.40
CA GLN A 149 -6.11 14.31 19.44
C GLN A 149 -5.73 13.57 18.14
N THR A 150 -4.45 13.38 17.95
CA THR A 150 -3.88 12.49 16.92
C THR A 150 -3.17 11.33 17.60
N ILE A 151 -3.00 10.23 16.86
CA ILE A 151 -2.17 9.11 17.33
C ILE A 151 -0.78 9.64 17.67
N PRO A 152 -0.17 9.25 18.82
CA PRO A 152 1.19 9.66 19.16
C PRO A 152 2.20 9.29 18.06
N ILE A 153 3.14 10.19 17.81
CA ILE A 153 4.08 10.06 16.67
C ILE A 153 4.86 8.74 16.66
N ASN A 154 5.21 8.21 17.83
CA ASN A 154 5.94 6.93 17.93
C ASN A 154 5.09 5.76 17.42
N PHE A 155 3.79 5.75 17.65
CA PHE A 155 2.89 4.75 17.08
C PHE A 155 2.70 4.94 15.58
N ILE A 156 2.64 6.20 15.08
CA ILE A 156 2.61 6.47 13.63
C ILE A 156 3.86 5.91 12.97
N ARG A 157 5.06 6.11 13.57
CA ARG A 157 6.31 5.50 13.07
C ARG A 157 6.21 3.97 13.02
N LEU A 158 5.75 3.32 14.10
CA LEU A 158 5.59 1.87 14.17
C LEU A 158 4.64 1.34 13.10
N TYR A 159 3.47 1.98 12.94
CA TYR A 159 2.46 1.52 11.99
C TYR A 159 2.91 1.72 10.54
N MET A 160 3.46 2.89 10.22
CA MET A 160 3.89 3.19 8.84
C MET A 160 5.11 2.37 8.42
N TYR A 161 6.05 2.10 9.33
CA TYR A 161 7.18 1.21 9.04
C TYR A 161 6.71 -0.19 8.61
N GLN A 162 5.80 -0.78 9.39
CA GLN A 162 5.25 -2.11 9.10
C GLN A 162 4.43 -2.12 7.81
N LEU A 163 3.67 -1.05 7.52
CA LEU A 163 2.98 -0.89 6.24
C LEU A 163 3.98 -0.86 5.08
N PHE A 164 5.04 -0.05 5.16
CA PHE A 164 6.04 0.02 4.09
C PHE A 164 6.79 -1.31 3.91
N ARG A 165 7.06 -2.06 4.98
CA ARG A 165 7.62 -3.41 4.87
C ARG A 165 6.71 -4.34 4.08
N SER A 166 5.40 -4.37 4.42
CA SER A 166 4.42 -5.19 3.70
C SER A 166 4.31 -4.80 2.24
N LEU A 167 4.32 -3.50 1.91
CA LEU A 167 4.30 -3.00 0.54
C LEU A 167 5.58 -3.35 -0.22
N ALA A 168 6.76 -3.23 0.41
CA ALA A 168 8.02 -3.62 -0.22
C ALA A 168 8.00 -5.09 -0.64
N TYR A 169 7.49 -5.96 0.23
CA TYR A 169 7.37 -7.39 -0.03
C TYR A 169 6.40 -7.69 -1.19
N ILE A 170 5.14 -7.20 -1.17
CA ILE A 170 4.19 -7.50 -2.24
C ILE A 170 4.60 -6.87 -3.57
N HIS A 171 5.18 -5.67 -3.56
CA HIS A 171 5.66 -5.01 -4.78
C HIS A 171 6.86 -5.76 -5.40
N SER A 172 7.72 -6.41 -4.61
CA SER A 172 8.79 -7.26 -5.11
C SER A 172 8.28 -8.48 -5.88
N LEU A 173 7.06 -8.92 -5.57
CA LEU A 173 6.34 -9.97 -6.30
C LEU A 173 5.53 -9.44 -7.50
N GLY A 174 5.62 -8.15 -7.80
CA GLY A 174 4.82 -7.48 -8.84
C GLY A 174 3.35 -7.30 -8.47
N ILE A 175 2.97 -7.53 -7.20
CA ILE A 175 1.58 -7.43 -6.72
C ILE A 175 1.33 -6.00 -6.24
N CYS A 176 0.26 -5.40 -6.77
CA CYS A 176 -0.30 -4.13 -6.31
C CYS A 176 -1.57 -4.41 -5.50
N HIS A 177 -1.66 -3.83 -4.31
CA HIS A 177 -2.81 -4.02 -3.41
C HIS A 177 -4.07 -3.33 -3.92
N ARG A 178 -3.92 -2.10 -4.40
CA ARG A 178 -4.96 -1.26 -5.03
C ARG A 178 -6.12 -0.83 -4.12
N ASP A 179 -6.00 -1.00 -2.80
CA ASP A 179 -6.97 -0.47 -1.81
C ASP A 179 -6.32 -0.21 -0.45
N ILE A 180 -5.16 0.45 -0.43
CA ILE A 180 -4.49 0.86 0.81
C ILE A 180 -5.28 2.00 1.44
N LYS A 181 -5.72 1.76 2.68
CA LYS A 181 -6.48 2.70 3.53
C LYS A 181 -6.45 2.25 4.99
N PRO A 182 -6.74 3.13 5.97
CA PRO A 182 -6.70 2.77 7.40
C PRO A 182 -7.59 1.60 7.80
N GLN A 183 -8.71 1.37 7.09
CA GLN A 183 -9.62 0.25 7.33
C GLN A 183 -9.01 -1.12 7.00
N ASN A 184 -8.05 -1.16 6.08
CA ASN A 184 -7.36 -2.38 5.63
C ASN A 184 -6.03 -2.61 6.34
N LEU A 185 -5.73 -1.83 7.39
CA LEU A 185 -4.58 -1.97 8.27
C LEU A 185 -5.06 -2.50 9.61
N LEU A 186 -4.94 -3.82 9.79
CA LEU A 186 -5.29 -4.47 11.04
C LEU A 186 -4.22 -4.17 12.09
N LEU A 187 -4.63 -4.00 13.32
CA LEU A 187 -3.76 -3.59 14.42
C LEU A 187 -4.08 -4.37 15.68
N ASP A 188 -3.06 -4.91 16.31
CA ASP A 188 -3.11 -5.35 17.70
C ASP A 188 -2.57 -4.23 18.60
N PRO A 189 -3.43 -3.53 19.35
CA PRO A 189 -3.00 -2.41 20.17
C PRO A 189 -2.10 -2.81 21.35
N GLU A 190 -2.14 -4.07 21.78
CA GLU A 190 -1.31 -4.58 22.88
C GLU A 190 0.14 -4.80 22.46
N THR A 191 0.36 -5.22 21.22
CA THR A 191 1.69 -5.55 20.70
C THR A 191 2.18 -4.53 19.68
N ALA A 192 1.33 -3.59 19.24
CA ALA A 192 1.56 -2.66 18.15
C ALA A 192 1.90 -3.35 16.80
N VAL A 193 1.57 -4.62 16.64
CA VAL A 193 1.72 -5.35 15.37
C VAL A 193 0.67 -4.88 14.40
N LEU A 194 1.11 -4.47 13.20
CA LEU A 194 0.24 -4.12 12.09
C LEU A 194 0.30 -5.20 11.01
N LYS A 195 -0.87 -5.52 10.46
CA LYS A 195 -0.98 -6.46 9.33
C LYS A 195 -1.89 -5.91 8.23
N LEU A 196 -1.37 -5.87 7.02
CA LEU A 196 -2.12 -5.52 5.82
C LEU A 196 -3.13 -6.63 5.49
N CYS A 197 -4.39 -6.27 5.21
CA CYS A 197 -5.45 -7.21 4.87
C CYS A 197 -6.25 -6.76 3.64
N ASP A 198 -7.22 -7.60 3.24
CA ASP A 198 -8.17 -7.38 2.13
C ASP A 198 -7.50 -7.26 0.76
N PHE A 199 -7.04 -8.40 0.24
CA PHE A 199 -6.46 -8.53 -1.09
C PHE A 199 -7.50 -8.71 -2.22
N GLY A 200 -8.78 -8.43 -1.95
CA GLY A 200 -9.87 -8.55 -2.93
C GLY A 200 -9.72 -7.66 -4.16
N SER A 201 -9.03 -6.53 -4.03
CA SER A 201 -8.70 -5.62 -5.13
C SER A 201 -7.30 -5.86 -5.71
N ALA A 202 -6.47 -6.68 -5.06
CA ALA A 202 -5.08 -6.87 -5.46
C ALA A 202 -4.95 -7.53 -6.83
N LYS A 203 -3.87 -7.20 -7.54
CA LYS A 203 -3.54 -7.77 -8.85
C LYS A 203 -2.03 -7.79 -9.04
N GLN A 204 -1.51 -8.84 -9.65
CA GLN A 204 -0.17 -8.81 -10.21
C GLN A 204 -0.20 -7.95 -11.48
N LEU A 205 0.58 -6.87 -11.51
CA LEU A 205 0.65 -5.98 -12.66
C LEU A 205 1.72 -6.49 -13.63
N LEU A 206 1.32 -6.73 -14.88
CA LEU A 206 2.21 -7.17 -15.95
C LEU A 206 2.42 -6.01 -16.93
N HIS A 207 3.64 -5.88 -17.41
CA HIS A 207 4.00 -4.85 -18.38
C HIS A 207 3.18 -5.03 -19.67
N GLY A 208 2.57 -3.94 -20.18
CA GLY A 208 1.76 -3.95 -21.39
C GLY A 208 0.32 -4.45 -21.20
N GLU A 209 -0.05 -4.97 -20.01
CA GLU A 209 -1.43 -5.37 -19.74
C GLU A 209 -2.22 -4.18 -19.16
N PRO A 210 -3.30 -3.73 -19.84
CA PRO A 210 -4.11 -2.62 -19.35
C PRO A 210 -4.88 -3.03 -18.08
N ASN A 211 -5.04 -2.07 -17.17
CA ASN A 211 -5.72 -2.25 -15.90
C ASN A 211 -6.90 -1.27 -15.78
N VAL A 212 -7.85 -1.58 -14.90
CA VAL A 212 -8.96 -0.68 -14.62
C VAL A 212 -8.47 0.54 -13.84
N SER A 213 -8.82 1.75 -14.28
CA SER A 213 -8.47 2.99 -13.58
C SER A 213 -9.41 3.27 -12.41
N TYR A 214 -10.63 2.74 -12.45
CA TYR A 214 -11.62 2.93 -11.40
C TYR A 214 -11.43 1.93 -10.25
N ILE A 215 -10.33 2.11 -9.54
CA ILE A 215 -9.88 1.28 -8.41
C ILE A 215 -9.42 2.20 -7.27
N CYS A 216 -9.13 1.67 -6.11
CA CYS A 216 -8.82 2.35 -4.86
C CYS A 216 -10.01 3.09 -4.23
N SER A 217 -9.99 3.15 -2.92
CA SER A 217 -10.92 3.98 -2.14
C SER A 217 -10.64 5.46 -2.38
N ARG A 218 -11.69 6.26 -2.52
CA ARG A 218 -11.64 7.61 -3.06
C ARG A 218 -10.55 8.51 -2.48
N TYR A 219 -10.51 8.70 -1.17
CA TYR A 219 -9.57 9.63 -0.52
C TYR A 219 -8.09 9.23 -0.66
N TYR A 220 -7.83 7.97 -1.03
CA TYR A 220 -6.49 7.38 -1.16
C TYR A 220 -6.11 7.10 -2.63
N ARG A 221 -6.95 7.52 -3.57
CA ARG A 221 -6.77 7.28 -5.01
C ARG A 221 -5.68 8.18 -5.56
N ALA A 222 -4.69 7.57 -6.23
CA ALA A 222 -3.60 8.29 -6.87
C ALA A 222 -4.08 9.16 -8.04
N PRO A 223 -3.45 10.33 -8.31
CA PRO A 223 -3.89 11.24 -9.34
C PRO A 223 -3.89 10.61 -10.73
N GLU A 224 -2.94 9.72 -11.08
CA GLU A 224 -2.96 9.01 -12.36
C GLU A 224 -4.23 8.18 -12.58
N LEU A 225 -4.82 7.64 -11.52
CA LEU A 225 -6.10 6.93 -11.60
C LEU A 225 -7.27 7.89 -11.83
N ILE A 226 -7.21 9.08 -11.24
CA ILE A 226 -8.21 10.14 -11.46
C ILE A 226 -8.14 10.62 -12.92
N PHE A 227 -6.93 10.72 -13.48
CA PHE A 227 -6.69 11.02 -14.89
C PHE A 227 -6.99 9.83 -15.83
N GLY A 228 -7.52 8.71 -15.32
CA GLY A 228 -7.95 7.57 -16.12
C GLY A 228 -6.83 6.68 -16.66
N ALA A 229 -5.64 6.72 -16.06
CA ALA A 229 -4.54 5.85 -16.49
C ALA A 229 -4.89 4.37 -16.32
N ILE A 230 -4.58 3.58 -17.35
CA ILE A 230 -4.77 2.12 -17.38
C ILE A 230 -3.43 1.38 -17.29
N ASN A 231 -2.31 2.06 -17.52
CA ASN A 231 -0.94 1.53 -17.44
C ASN A 231 -0.22 2.09 -16.22
N TYR A 232 -0.83 1.95 -15.05
CA TYR A 232 -0.24 2.37 -13.78
C TYR A 232 0.62 1.26 -13.16
N THR A 233 1.44 1.63 -12.20
CA THR A 233 2.34 0.73 -11.49
C THR A 233 1.96 0.58 -10.01
N THR A 234 2.73 -0.21 -9.26
CA THR A 234 2.59 -0.34 -7.79
C THR A 234 2.76 0.99 -7.04
N LYS A 235 3.19 2.04 -7.71
CA LYS A 235 3.32 3.39 -7.14
C LYS A 235 1.99 4.04 -6.75
N ILE A 236 0.85 3.50 -7.20
CA ILE A 236 -0.48 3.91 -6.70
C ILE A 236 -0.65 3.56 -5.21
N ASP A 237 -0.13 2.41 -4.76
CA ASP A 237 -0.14 2.03 -3.33
C ASP A 237 0.75 2.96 -2.49
N VAL A 238 1.85 3.44 -3.06
CA VAL A 238 2.76 4.39 -2.40
C VAL A 238 2.07 5.74 -2.16
N TRP A 239 1.33 6.24 -3.15
CA TRP A 239 0.48 7.42 -2.97
C TRP A 239 -0.55 7.20 -1.86
N SER A 240 -1.28 6.07 -1.89
CA SER A 240 -2.27 5.74 -0.87
C SER A 240 -1.65 5.67 0.53
N ALA A 241 -0.46 5.08 0.68
CA ALA A 241 0.28 5.06 1.94
C ALA A 241 0.70 6.48 2.39
N GLY A 242 1.05 7.37 1.46
CA GLY A 242 1.29 8.79 1.72
C GLY A 242 0.05 9.50 2.27
N CYS A 243 -1.14 9.21 1.70
CA CYS A 243 -2.42 9.72 2.21
C CYS A 243 -2.70 9.20 3.62
N VAL A 244 -2.42 7.92 3.90
CA VAL A 244 -2.56 7.35 5.25
C VAL A 244 -1.65 8.05 6.25
N LEU A 245 -0.35 8.22 5.94
CA LEU A 245 0.59 8.94 6.82
C LEU A 245 0.11 10.36 7.10
N ALA A 246 -0.26 11.09 6.05
CA ALA A 246 -0.77 12.47 6.20
C ALA A 246 -2.04 12.52 7.07
N GLU A 247 -2.97 11.59 6.89
CA GLU A 247 -4.19 11.50 7.69
C GLU A 247 -3.89 11.24 9.18
N LEU A 248 -2.95 10.35 9.49
CA LEU A 248 -2.57 10.07 10.88
C LEU A 248 -1.92 11.29 11.55
N LEU A 249 -1.14 12.07 10.81
CA LEU A 249 -0.52 13.33 11.28
C LEU A 249 -1.55 14.46 11.47
N LEU A 250 -2.54 14.55 10.58
CA LEU A 250 -3.57 15.59 10.59
C LEU A 250 -4.75 15.26 11.52
N GLY A 251 -5.07 13.98 11.67
CA GLY A 251 -6.28 13.48 12.34
C GLY A 251 -7.53 13.47 11.44
N GLN A 252 -7.36 13.74 10.14
CA GLN A 252 -8.41 13.70 9.12
C GLN A 252 -7.81 13.46 7.74
N PRO A 253 -8.57 12.93 6.75
CA PRO A 253 -8.09 12.74 5.40
C PRO A 253 -7.51 14.03 4.80
N ILE A 254 -6.37 13.90 4.12
CA ILE A 254 -5.70 15.06 3.50
C ILE A 254 -6.41 15.50 2.21
N PHE A 255 -6.97 14.58 1.44
CA PHE A 255 -7.65 14.85 0.18
C PHE A 255 -9.10 14.34 0.21
N PRO A 256 -9.99 14.96 1.02
CA PRO A 256 -11.40 14.59 1.03
C PRO A 256 -12.07 15.10 -0.25
N GLY A 257 -12.99 14.35 -0.81
CA GLY A 257 -13.74 14.76 -1.99
C GLY A 257 -14.91 13.82 -2.26
N ASP A 258 -16.04 14.34 -2.72
CA ASP A 258 -17.23 13.56 -3.00
C ASP A 258 -17.24 12.94 -4.40
N SER A 259 -16.44 13.50 -5.31
CA SER A 259 -16.19 13.00 -6.65
C SER A 259 -14.69 12.90 -6.95
N GLY A 260 -14.32 12.29 -8.07
CA GLY A 260 -12.93 12.30 -8.55
C GLY A 260 -12.44 13.71 -8.87
N VAL A 261 -13.30 14.57 -9.39
CA VAL A 261 -12.97 15.98 -9.68
C VAL A 261 -12.72 16.74 -8.39
N ASP A 262 -13.59 16.60 -7.37
CA ASP A 262 -13.41 17.26 -6.08
C ASP A 262 -12.11 16.82 -5.42
N GLN A 263 -11.80 15.51 -5.47
CA GLN A 263 -10.55 15.00 -4.94
C GLN A 263 -9.33 15.59 -5.66
N LEU A 264 -9.39 15.73 -6.99
CA LEU A 264 -8.31 16.37 -7.75
C LEU A 264 -8.14 17.83 -7.34
N VAL A 265 -9.24 18.56 -7.09
CA VAL A 265 -9.19 19.92 -6.56
C VAL A 265 -8.48 19.97 -5.21
N GLU A 266 -8.80 19.06 -4.29
CA GLU A 266 -8.12 18.98 -2.98
C GLU A 266 -6.61 18.68 -3.14
N ILE A 267 -6.24 17.80 -4.06
CA ILE A 267 -4.84 17.52 -4.39
C ILE A 267 -4.14 18.79 -4.91
N ILE A 268 -4.77 19.50 -5.86
CA ILE A 268 -4.22 20.72 -6.46
C ILE A 268 -4.06 21.86 -5.42
N LYS A 269 -4.98 21.98 -4.45
CA LYS A 269 -4.84 22.96 -3.36
C LYS A 269 -3.54 22.78 -2.56
N VAL A 270 -3.07 21.56 -2.41
CA VAL A 270 -1.87 21.23 -1.65
C VAL A 270 -0.63 21.21 -2.55
N LEU A 271 -0.64 20.42 -3.62
CA LEU A 271 0.51 20.22 -4.49
C LEU A 271 0.69 21.30 -5.56
N GLY A 272 -0.31 22.15 -5.76
CA GLY A 272 -0.37 23.06 -6.90
C GLY A 272 -0.86 22.38 -8.17
N THR A 273 -1.10 23.15 -9.21
CA THR A 273 -1.52 22.64 -10.51
C THR A 273 -0.40 21.79 -11.13
N PRO A 274 -0.68 20.55 -11.55
CA PRO A 274 0.33 19.72 -12.21
C PRO A 274 0.77 20.34 -13.53
N THR A 275 2.04 20.22 -13.87
CA THR A 275 2.56 20.64 -15.18
C THR A 275 2.08 19.69 -16.28
N ARG A 276 2.20 20.11 -17.54
CA ARG A 276 1.87 19.26 -18.69
C ARG A 276 2.72 17.99 -18.74
N GLU A 277 3.99 18.09 -18.35
CA GLU A 277 4.92 16.98 -18.27
C GLU A 277 4.46 15.99 -17.20
N GLN A 278 4.11 16.47 -15.99
CA GLN A 278 3.59 15.63 -14.90
C GLN A 278 2.28 14.92 -15.31
N ILE A 279 1.38 15.61 -16.02
CA ILE A 279 0.13 15.00 -16.52
C ILE A 279 0.45 13.88 -17.53
N LYS A 280 1.41 14.11 -18.45
CA LYS A 280 1.85 13.10 -19.41
C LYS A 280 2.52 11.89 -18.74
N GLU A 281 3.29 12.11 -17.66
CA GLU A 281 3.88 11.03 -16.87
C GLU A 281 2.82 10.21 -16.13
N MET A 282 1.73 10.85 -15.68
CA MET A 282 0.59 10.18 -15.05
C MET A 282 -0.27 9.42 -16.05
N ASN A 283 -0.61 10.05 -17.19
CA ASN A 283 -1.37 9.42 -18.27
C ASN A 283 -1.03 10.07 -19.63
N PRO A 284 -0.22 9.41 -20.47
CA PRO A 284 0.16 9.92 -21.79
C PRO A 284 -1.01 10.23 -22.73
N ASN A 285 -2.14 9.55 -22.52
CA ASN A 285 -3.34 9.68 -23.34
C ASN A 285 -4.28 10.81 -22.89
N TYR A 286 -3.96 11.50 -21.81
CA TYR A 286 -4.79 12.59 -21.31
C TYR A 286 -4.51 13.87 -22.09
N THR A 287 -5.56 14.49 -22.61
CA THR A 287 -5.47 15.66 -23.51
C THR A 287 -6.07 16.94 -22.94
N GLU A 288 -6.81 16.85 -21.85
CA GLU A 288 -7.43 18.01 -21.22
C GLU A 288 -6.48 18.67 -20.21
N PHE A 289 -6.02 19.91 -20.49
CA PHE A 289 -5.06 20.60 -19.65
C PHE A 289 -5.62 21.90 -19.02
N LYS A 290 -6.95 22.04 -18.99
CA LYS A 290 -7.60 23.23 -18.44
C LYS A 290 -7.83 23.08 -16.93
N PHE A 291 -6.82 23.42 -16.16
CA PHE A 291 -6.90 23.48 -14.69
C PHE A 291 -6.70 24.91 -14.19
N PRO A 292 -7.34 25.28 -13.07
CA PRO A 292 -7.04 26.56 -12.42
C PRO A 292 -5.57 26.57 -12.00
N GLN A 293 -4.87 27.67 -12.27
CA GLN A 293 -3.45 27.82 -11.93
C GLN A 293 -3.32 28.14 -10.44
N ILE A 294 -3.03 27.12 -9.64
CA ILE A 294 -2.85 27.19 -8.18
C ILE A 294 -1.39 26.89 -7.88
N LYS A 295 -0.76 27.79 -7.10
CA LYS A 295 0.60 27.58 -6.61
C LYS A 295 0.60 26.54 -5.48
N SER A 296 1.61 25.68 -5.44
CA SER A 296 1.78 24.69 -4.37
C SER A 296 1.80 25.35 -2.98
N HIS A 297 1.15 24.71 -2.03
CA HIS A 297 1.20 25.11 -0.63
C HIS A 297 2.45 24.52 0.03
N PRO A 298 3.23 25.29 0.80
CA PRO A 298 4.38 24.74 1.50
C PRO A 298 3.95 23.62 2.47
N TRP A 299 4.60 22.48 2.39
CA TRP A 299 4.26 21.30 3.20
C TRP A 299 4.21 21.59 4.71
N GLN A 300 5.11 22.46 5.21
CA GLN A 300 5.15 22.87 6.62
C GLN A 300 3.88 23.59 7.07
N LYS A 301 3.15 24.21 6.14
CA LYS A 301 1.88 24.90 6.42
C LYS A 301 0.67 23.97 6.29
N VAL A 302 0.82 22.81 5.68
CA VAL A 302 -0.23 21.78 5.60
C VAL A 302 -0.44 21.11 6.95
N PHE A 303 0.65 20.87 7.68
CA PHE A 303 0.65 20.18 8.96
C PHE A 303 0.68 21.12 10.15
N ARG A 304 0.37 20.59 11.34
CA ARG A 304 0.46 21.32 12.60
C ARG A 304 1.91 21.68 12.90
N ALA A 305 2.14 22.78 13.61
CA ALA A 305 3.49 23.30 13.92
C ALA A 305 4.38 22.29 14.69
N ARG A 306 3.78 21.33 15.40
CA ARG A 306 4.51 20.30 16.16
C ARG A 306 4.81 19.03 15.34
N THR A 307 4.40 18.95 14.08
CA THR A 307 4.67 17.80 13.24
C THR A 307 6.17 17.69 12.96
N PRO A 308 6.81 16.52 13.21
CA PRO A 308 8.25 16.38 12.98
C PRO A 308 8.63 16.68 11.52
N PRO A 309 9.74 17.41 11.29
CA PRO A 309 10.19 17.75 9.94
C PRO A 309 10.49 16.52 9.07
N ASP A 310 10.99 15.46 9.65
CA ASP A 310 11.27 14.18 8.98
C ASP A 310 9.99 13.47 8.52
N ALA A 311 8.89 13.58 9.29
CA ALA A 311 7.57 13.09 8.86
C ALA A 311 7.07 13.87 7.64
N ILE A 312 7.18 15.20 7.65
CA ILE A 312 6.81 16.08 6.53
C ILE A 312 7.66 15.76 5.31
N ALA A 313 8.97 15.55 5.49
CA ALA A 313 9.88 15.15 4.42
C ALA A 313 9.47 13.83 3.77
N LEU A 314 9.08 12.82 4.58
CA LEU A 314 8.61 11.56 4.03
C LEU A 314 7.30 11.72 3.24
N VAL A 315 6.32 12.46 3.78
CA VAL A 315 5.05 12.74 3.06
C VAL A 315 5.33 13.37 1.71
N SER A 316 6.23 14.35 1.63
CA SER A 316 6.56 15.04 0.37
C SER A 316 7.16 14.10 -0.70
N ARG A 317 7.84 13.02 -0.27
CA ARG A 317 8.40 12.01 -1.18
C ARG A 317 7.41 10.92 -1.60
N LEU A 318 6.31 10.78 -0.86
CA LEU A 318 5.21 9.84 -1.15
C LEU A 318 4.16 10.46 -2.06
N LEU A 319 3.81 11.73 -1.81
CA LEU A 319 2.75 12.47 -2.50
C LEU A 319 3.32 13.35 -3.61
N GLU A 320 3.86 12.73 -4.64
CA GLU A 320 4.34 13.38 -5.87
C GLU A 320 3.43 13.04 -7.05
N TYR A 321 3.21 14.01 -7.97
CA TYR A 321 2.39 13.78 -9.17
C TYR A 321 2.97 12.68 -10.05
N THR A 322 4.28 12.77 -10.36
CA THR A 322 4.98 11.79 -11.21
C THR A 322 5.15 10.47 -10.46
N PRO A 323 4.50 9.37 -10.91
CA PRO A 323 4.59 8.09 -10.19
C PRO A 323 6.02 7.57 -10.04
N GLY A 324 6.86 7.77 -11.05
CA GLY A 324 8.25 7.29 -11.06
C GLY A 324 9.13 7.91 -9.98
N THR A 325 8.86 9.18 -9.59
CA THR A 325 9.66 9.92 -8.59
C THR A 325 9.28 9.61 -7.16
N ARG A 326 8.11 9.02 -6.91
CA ARG A 326 7.71 8.61 -5.57
C ARG A 326 8.73 7.62 -5.00
N ILE A 327 9.10 7.81 -3.75
CA ILE A 327 9.99 6.91 -3.01
C ILE A 327 9.45 5.46 -3.05
N THR A 328 10.32 4.46 -3.11
CA THR A 328 9.88 3.06 -3.02
C THR A 328 9.59 2.67 -1.57
N PRO A 329 8.76 1.66 -1.31
CA PRO A 329 8.46 1.25 0.06
C PRO A 329 9.70 0.86 0.87
N ILE A 330 10.67 0.17 0.28
CA ILE A 330 11.91 -0.19 0.99
C ILE A 330 12.79 1.04 1.26
N GLN A 331 12.83 2.02 0.34
CA GLN A 331 13.49 3.30 0.58
C GLN A 331 12.79 4.10 1.68
N ALA A 332 11.45 4.02 1.74
CA ALA A 332 10.68 4.63 2.83
C ALA A 332 11.05 4.00 4.18
N CYS A 333 11.21 2.69 4.28
CA CYS A 333 11.72 2.04 5.49
C CYS A 333 13.10 2.56 5.91
N ALA A 334 13.95 2.95 4.96
CA ALA A 334 15.27 3.53 5.23
C ALA A 334 15.25 5.04 5.52
N HIS A 335 14.09 5.71 5.40
CA HIS A 335 13.97 7.16 5.59
C HIS A 335 14.28 7.59 7.03
N PRO A 336 14.88 8.79 7.24
CA PRO A 336 15.20 9.32 8.58
C PRO A 336 14.03 9.35 9.57
N PHE A 337 12.79 9.49 9.11
CA PHE A 337 11.59 9.42 9.94
C PHE A 337 11.54 8.16 10.84
N PHE A 338 12.16 7.06 10.41
CA PHE A 338 12.20 5.80 11.14
C PHE A 338 13.50 5.56 11.92
N ASN A 339 14.41 6.54 11.98
CA ASN A 339 15.68 6.38 12.71
C ASN A 339 15.46 6.06 14.18
N GLU A 340 14.46 6.66 14.82
CA GLU A 340 14.14 6.38 16.22
C GLU A 340 13.75 4.92 16.49
N LEU A 341 13.21 4.21 15.49
CA LEU A 341 12.92 2.78 15.62
C LEU A 341 14.19 1.92 15.63
N ARG A 342 15.26 2.39 14.97
CA ARG A 342 16.56 1.71 14.84
C ARG A 342 17.46 1.90 16.06
N GLU A 343 17.19 2.91 16.89
CA GLU A 343 17.88 3.18 18.13
C GLU A 343 17.35 2.21 19.20
N GLY A 344 18.16 1.18 19.56
CA GLY A 344 17.74 0.02 20.33
C GLY A 344 17.05 0.27 21.67
N ASN A 345 16.41 -0.77 22.21
CA ASN A 345 15.77 -0.89 23.53
C ASN A 345 14.58 0.05 23.80
N LYS A 346 13.70 0.24 22.83
CA LYS A 346 12.43 0.95 23.08
C LYS A 346 11.32 -0.05 23.40
N GLN A 347 10.59 0.26 24.46
CA GLN A 347 9.40 -0.48 24.88
C GLN A 347 8.16 0.33 24.55
N LEU A 348 7.06 -0.38 24.39
CA LEU A 348 5.73 0.20 24.32
C LEU A 348 5.34 0.80 25.67
N PRO A 349 4.38 1.73 25.73
CA PRO A 349 3.91 2.30 27.00
C PRO A 349 3.39 1.28 28.00
N ASN A 350 2.95 0.11 27.54
CA ASN A 350 2.52 -1.01 28.36
C ASN A 350 3.66 -1.91 28.85
N GLY A 351 4.94 -1.52 28.63
CA GLY A 351 6.13 -2.25 29.06
C GLY A 351 6.53 -3.42 28.16
N ARG A 352 5.76 -3.72 27.10
CA ARG A 352 6.14 -4.77 26.13
C ARG A 352 7.22 -4.25 25.18
N GLU A 353 8.01 -5.17 24.65
CA GLU A 353 8.95 -4.87 23.58
C GLU A 353 8.24 -4.45 22.29
N PHE A 354 8.96 -3.71 21.45
CA PHE A 354 8.47 -3.39 20.11
C PHE A 354 8.25 -4.67 19.30
N PRO A 355 7.28 -4.67 18.35
CA PRO A 355 7.12 -5.79 17.43
C PRO A 355 8.41 -6.01 16.63
N PRO A 356 8.63 -7.20 16.05
CA PRO A 356 9.82 -7.47 15.26
C PRO A 356 9.82 -6.60 13.99
N LEU A 357 10.67 -5.56 13.98
CA LEU A 357 10.76 -4.58 12.89
C LEU A 357 11.91 -4.88 11.90
N PHE A 358 12.95 -5.60 12.36
CA PHE A 358 14.22 -5.74 11.64
C PHE A 358 14.56 -7.19 11.28
N ASN A 359 13.61 -8.10 11.43
CA ASN A 359 13.71 -9.51 11.06
C ASN A 359 13.47 -9.70 9.54
N PHE A 360 14.20 -8.97 8.73
CA PHE A 360 14.10 -9.05 7.27
C PHE A 360 14.48 -10.44 6.76
N THR A 361 13.71 -10.96 5.82
CA THR A 361 14.04 -12.17 5.07
C THR A 361 15.08 -11.85 3.99
N GLU A 362 15.74 -12.87 3.47
CA GLU A 362 16.67 -12.72 2.34
C GLU A 362 15.99 -12.11 1.11
N GLN A 363 14.74 -12.46 0.87
CA GLN A 363 13.94 -11.88 -0.21
C GLN A 363 13.73 -10.38 -0.02
N GLU A 364 13.42 -9.92 1.19
CA GLU A 364 13.27 -8.50 1.49
C GLU A 364 14.59 -7.74 1.33
N LEU A 365 15.71 -8.33 1.82
CA LEU A 365 17.05 -7.74 1.70
C LEU A 365 17.56 -7.69 0.26
N ALA A 366 17.08 -8.57 -0.61
CA ALA A 366 17.42 -8.59 -2.02
C ALA A 366 16.71 -7.51 -2.86
N ILE A 367 15.67 -6.83 -2.30
CA ILE A 367 14.91 -5.79 -3.02
C ILE A 367 15.82 -4.61 -3.41
N GLN A 368 16.62 -4.12 -2.45
CA GLN A 368 17.61 -3.06 -2.69
C GLN A 368 18.79 -3.22 -1.72
N PRO A 369 19.78 -4.05 -2.08
CA PRO A 369 20.90 -4.40 -1.19
C PRO A 369 21.70 -3.21 -0.65
N SER A 370 21.77 -2.10 -1.40
CA SER A 370 22.46 -0.86 -0.97
C SER A 370 21.87 -0.24 0.30
N LEU A 371 20.62 -0.59 0.68
CA LEU A 371 19.97 -0.10 1.89
C LEU A 371 20.17 -1.00 3.10
N ASN A 372 20.72 -2.20 2.95
CA ASN A 372 20.76 -3.20 4.01
C ASN A 372 21.50 -2.72 5.28
N LEU A 373 22.52 -1.88 5.13
CA LEU A 373 23.23 -1.28 6.27
C LEU A 373 22.35 -0.31 7.07
N ILE A 374 21.45 0.41 6.40
CA ILE A 374 20.53 1.36 7.04
C ILE A 374 19.35 0.63 7.68
N LEU A 375 18.87 -0.45 7.04
CA LEU A 375 17.72 -1.21 7.51
C LEU A 375 18.00 -2.04 8.76
N ARG A 376 19.25 -2.30 9.09
CA ARG A 376 19.65 -3.02 10.32
C ARG A 376 19.51 -2.13 11.56
N PRO A 377 19.22 -2.71 12.74
CA PRO A 377 19.30 -1.97 14.00
C PRO A 377 20.72 -1.43 14.19
N ARG A 378 20.84 -0.22 14.70
CA ARG A 378 22.15 0.34 15.07
C ARG A 378 22.62 -0.33 16.35
N ASN A 379 23.78 -0.96 16.30
CA ASN A 379 24.43 -1.46 17.52
C ASN A 379 24.94 -0.27 18.35
N PRO A 380 24.78 -0.26 19.69
CA PRO A 380 25.29 0.81 20.54
C PRO A 380 26.79 1.06 20.38
N ASN A 381 27.55 0.06 19.93
CA ASN A 381 28.99 0.14 19.67
C ASN A 381 29.36 0.84 18.36
N ASP A 382 28.45 0.91 17.38
CA ASP A 382 28.71 1.59 16.10
C ASP A 382 28.69 3.12 16.27
N ALA A 383 28.00 3.64 17.26
CA ALA A 383 27.96 5.07 17.60
C ALA A 383 29.31 5.59 18.15
N LYS A 384 30.13 4.72 18.73
CA LYS A 384 31.46 5.09 19.24
C LYS A 384 32.55 5.09 18.15
N ALA A 385 32.39 4.32 17.10
CA ALA A 385 33.33 4.28 15.98
C ALA A 385 33.26 5.51 15.07
N GLY A 386 32.10 6.18 15.00
CA GLY A 386 31.90 7.39 14.19
C GLY A 386 32.39 8.70 14.82
N GLN A 387 32.67 8.71 16.13
CA GLN A 387 33.20 9.90 16.83
C GLN A 387 34.75 9.94 16.91
N SER A 388 35.45 8.85 16.59
CA SER A 388 36.92 8.82 16.62
C SER A 388 37.62 9.21 15.32
N SER A 389 36.89 9.56 14.27
CA SER A 389 37.49 9.97 12.98
C SER A 389 37.38 11.45 12.63
N SER A 390 36.90 12.31 13.56
CA SER A 390 36.75 13.76 13.33
C SER A 390 37.63 14.66 14.20
N SER A 391 38.70 14.10 14.83
CA SER A 391 39.65 14.93 15.59
C SER A 391 41.09 14.53 15.31
N ALA A 392 41.54 14.75 14.08
CA ALA A 392 42.97 14.83 13.76
C ALA A 392 43.14 15.60 12.45
N ASP A 393 43.06 16.92 12.53
CA ASP A 393 43.80 17.82 11.66
C ASP A 393 43.86 19.21 12.31
N GLY A 394 45.11 19.62 12.63
CA GLY A 394 45.39 20.96 13.10
C GLY A 394 46.55 21.08 14.07
N GLY A 395 47.81 21.14 13.59
CA GLY A 395 48.91 21.55 14.43
C GLY A 395 50.28 21.44 13.75
N ALA A 396 50.64 22.54 13.06
CA ALA A 396 51.99 22.75 12.50
C ALA A 396 53.06 22.86 13.56
N GLY A 397 54.28 22.37 13.26
CA GLY A 397 55.50 22.64 14.05
C GLY A 397 56.72 21.99 13.51
N ALA A 398 57.62 22.79 12.91
CA ALA A 398 58.90 22.45 12.34
C ALA A 398 59.94 21.97 13.37
N SER A 399 60.80 21.06 13.01
CA SER A 399 62.28 21.22 12.96
C SER A 399 63.01 19.86 12.93
N GLY A 400 63.86 19.70 11.93
CA GLY A 400 65.30 19.48 12.01
C GLY A 400 65.80 18.05 12.32
N GLY A 401 66.55 17.51 11.33
CA GLY A 401 67.74 16.77 11.71
C GLY A 401 67.94 15.38 11.11
N ASN A 402 68.64 15.35 10.01
CA ASN A 402 69.72 14.40 9.61
C ASN A 402 69.62 12.88 9.88
N GLY A 403 69.95 12.17 8.80
CA GLY A 403 70.84 11.02 8.89
C GLY A 403 70.53 9.82 7.99
N ALA A 404 71.14 9.83 6.82
CA ALA A 404 71.86 8.76 6.15
C ALA A 404 71.29 7.33 6.05
N GLY A 405 71.21 6.86 4.82
CA GLY A 405 71.94 5.69 4.42
C GLY A 405 71.16 4.55 3.77
N GLY A 406 71.48 4.31 2.48
CA GLY A 406 71.58 3.00 1.83
C GLY A 406 70.33 2.55 1.04
N SER A 407 70.37 2.77 -0.27
CA SER A 407 70.89 1.98 -1.38
C SER A 407 70.27 0.59 -1.52
N SER A 408 69.60 0.33 -2.54
CA SER A 408 69.90 -0.24 -3.85
C SER A 408 68.70 -0.85 -4.52
N ASN A 409 68.38 -0.45 -5.71
CA ASN A 409 68.43 -1.20 -6.97
C ASN A 409 67.49 -2.43 -7.05
N ASN A 410 66.82 -2.65 -8.10
CA ASN A 410 67.00 -2.51 -9.53
C ASN A 410 65.70 -2.84 -10.29
N ASN A 411 65.44 -2.06 -11.33
CA ASN A 411 65.23 -2.48 -12.73
C ASN A 411 64.12 -3.51 -13.03
N ASN A 412 63.33 -3.37 -14.03
CA ASN A 412 63.46 -3.01 -15.45
C ASN A 412 62.04 -3.14 -16.04
N GLY A 413 61.55 -2.35 -16.82
CA GLY A 413 61.74 -2.11 -18.24
C GLY A 413 60.50 -2.49 -18.95
N GLY A 414 59.98 -1.71 -19.72
CA GLY A 414 60.10 -1.14 -21.00
C GLY A 414 58.74 -1.25 -21.69
N SER A 415 58.28 -0.22 -22.19
CA SER A 415 58.46 0.45 -23.47
C SER A 415 57.36 0.19 -24.49
N SER A 416 56.67 1.28 -24.82
CA SER A 416 56.46 1.85 -26.17
C SER A 416 55.43 1.11 -27.06
N ASN A 417 54.60 1.72 -27.87
CA ASN A 417 54.63 2.96 -28.60
C ASN A 417 53.32 3.15 -29.37
N SER A 418 52.75 4.34 -29.38
CA SER A 418 52.46 5.23 -30.50
C SER A 418 51.64 4.77 -31.71
N GLY A 419 50.80 5.71 -32.14
CA GLY A 419 50.49 6.00 -33.55
C GLY A 419 49.01 6.19 -33.81
N THR A 420 48.48 7.38 -33.70
CA THR A 420 48.23 8.47 -34.67
C THR A 420 47.54 8.12 -35.98
N SER A 421 46.55 8.94 -36.23
CA SER A 421 46.07 9.69 -37.39
C SER A 421 44.79 9.15 -38.01
N ALA A 422 43.70 9.91 -38.02
CA ALA A 422 43.30 11.13 -38.73
C ALA A 422 42.91 10.92 -40.21
N VAL A 423 41.86 11.67 -40.57
CA VAL A 423 41.39 12.20 -41.87
C VAL A 423 40.25 11.41 -42.49
N ASP A 424 39.05 11.97 -42.63
CA ASP A 424 38.50 13.10 -43.38
C ASP A 424 37.78 12.66 -44.66
N GLY A 425 36.71 13.38 -45.02
CA GLY A 425 36.02 13.41 -46.31
C GLY A 425 34.64 12.74 -46.33
N GLY A 426 33.54 13.38 -46.52
CA GLY A 426 33.17 14.55 -47.27
C GLY A 426 32.07 14.18 -48.27
N SER A 427 31.07 15.05 -48.39
CA SER A 427 30.24 15.37 -49.56
C SER A 427 28.89 14.67 -49.73
N GLN A 428 27.78 15.38 -49.54
CA GLN A 428 26.93 16.12 -50.48
C GLN A 428 26.12 15.29 -51.51
N GLY A 429 24.80 15.66 -51.63
CA GLY A 429 23.92 15.46 -52.76
C GLY A 429 22.45 15.35 -52.30
N GLN A 430 21.68 16.33 -52.27
CA GLN A 430 20.74 17.13 -53.08
C GLN A 430 19.81 16.33 -54.01
N GLY A 431 18.52 16.74 -53.98
CA GLY A 431 17.47 16.59 -55.03
C GLY A 431 16.17 16.17 -54.42
N GLN A 432 15.25 17.06 -54.17
CA GLN A 432 14.22 17.78 -54.98
C GLN A 432 13.18 16.88 -55.68
N ASP A 433 12.01 17.16 -55.39
CA ASP A 433 10.72 17.60 -55.99
C ASP A 433 9.66 16.49 -55.96
N GLY A 434 8.40 16.80 -55.66
CA GLY A 434 7.39 17.57 -56.23
C GLY A 434 6.04 16.92 -56.06
N GLY A 435 5.01 17.75 -55.84
CA GLY A 435 3.70 17.70 -56.45
C GLY A 435 2.53 17.19 -55.60
N SER A 436 1.79 18.04 -54.95
CA SER A 436 0.53 18.70 -55.28
C SER A 436 -0.71 17.82 -55.60
N GLY A 437 -1.84 18.16 -54.91
CA GLY A 437 -3.20 17.84 -55.35
C GLY A 437 -4.19 17.72 -54.19
N SER A 438 -4.72 18.77 -53.75
CA SER A 438 -6.03 19.40 -53.63
C SER A 438 -7.25 18.53 -53.95
N SER A 439 -8.24 18.49 -53.04
CA SER A 439 -9.60 18.98 -53.23
C SER A 439 -10.55 18.60 -52.08
N GLN A 440 -11.10 19.59 -51.43
CA GLN A 440 -12.48 19.59 -50.89
C GLN A 440 -13.47 19.88 -52.04
N PRO A 441 -14.83 19.77 -51.89
CA PRO A 441 -15.63 20.35 -50.81
C PRO A 441 -16.98 19.67 -50.44
N ALA A 442 -17.50 20.13 -49.31
CA ALA A 442 -18.82 20.71 -49.02
C ALA A 442 -20.13 19.90 -49.07
N GLY A 443 -20.93 20.18 -48.06
CA GLY A 443 -22.36 20.39 -48.13
C GLY A 443 -23.21 19.49 -47.27
N GLY A 444 -23.95 20.00 -46.31
CA GLY A 444 -25.26 20.54 -46.18
C GLY A 444 -25.88 20.06 -44.86
N ALA A 445 -26.18 20.84 -43.96
CA ALA A 445 -27.36 21.60 -43.51
C ALA A 445 -28.64 20.77 -43.22
N GLY A 446 -29.26 21.01 -42.04
CA GLY A 446 -30.66 20.70 -41.73
C GLY A 446 -30.85 20.41 -40.25
N SER A 447 -31.14 21.28 -39.51
CA SER A 447 -32.06 22.04 -38.62
C SER A 447 -33.30 21.29 -38.07
N GLN A 448 -33.64 21.77 -36.87
CA GLN A 448 -34.94 21.84 -36.14
C GLN A 448 -35.21 20.68 -35.14
N SER A 449 -35.29 20.92 -33.85
CA SER A 449 -36.22 21.72 -33.00
C SER A 449 -37.30 20.86 -32.33
N GLY A 450 -37.51 21.08 -31.02
CA GLY A 450 -38.65 20.67 -30.23
C GLY A 450 -38.22 19.89 -29.00
N GLY A 451 -38.25 20.33 -27.77
CA GLY A 451 -39.28 21.06 -27.03
C GLY A 451 -40.02 20.07 -26.10
N GLY A 452 -39.87 20.18 -24.81
CA GLY A 452 -40.69 19.45 -23.83
C GLY A 452 -40.05 19.38 -22.46
N ALA A 453 -40.44 20.35 -21.64
CA ALA A 453 -40.30 20.30 -20.17
C ALA A 453 -41.32 19.28 -19.64
N ASP A 454 -40.98 18.63 -18.47
CA ASP A 454 -41.84 18.60 -17.31
C ASP A 454 -41.37 17.58 -16.25
N ASP A 455 -41.36 18.08 -15.06
CA ASP A 455 -41.74 17.52 -13.75
C ASP A 455 -40.80 16.67 -12.92
N ILE A 456 -40.42 17.33 -11.82
CA ILE A 456 -39.93 16.82 -10.55
C ILE A 456 -41.10 16.18 -9.76
N PRO A 457 -40.87 15.14 -9.01
CA PRO A 457 -41.44 15.09 -7.67
C PRO A 457 -40.46 14.87 -6.53
N THR A 458 -40.48 15.76 -5.62
CA THR A 458 -40.06 15.65 -4.22
C THR A 458 -40.75 14.47 -3.50
N ALA A 459 -39.98 13.67 -2.76
CA ALA A 459 -40.50 12.78 -1.77
C ALA A 459 -39.63 12.76 -0.49
N GLN A 460 -40.31 12.91 0.57
CA GLN A 460 -40.09 13.15 1.97
C GLN A 460 -39.17 12.14 2.69
N SER A 461 -38.56 12.69 3.73
CA SER A 461 -37.88 12.08 4.87
C SER A 461 -38.68 10.94 5.55
N GLY A 462 -38.02 9.80 5.76
CA GLY A 462 -38.44 8.75 6.68
C GLY A 462 -37.30 8.40 7.62
N GLY A 463 -37.48 8.66 8.91
CA GLY A 463 -36.52 8.40 9.98
C GLY A 463 -36.35 6.89 10.25
N VAL A 464 -35.16 6.52 10.69
CA VAL A 464 -34.83 5.18 11.16
C VAL A 464 -34.42 5.26 12.63
N PRO A 465 -34.92 4.34 13.50
CA PRO A 465 -34.68 4.41 14.93
C PRO A 465 -33.28 3.94 15.33
N GLY A 466 -32.82 4.52 16.44
CA GLY A 466 -31.54 4.23 17.06
C GLY A 466 -31.46 2.79 17.59
N VAL A 467 -30.28 2.23 17.49
CA VAL A 467 -29.88 1.01 18.19
C VAL A 467 -28.74 1.37 19.14
N ASP A 468 -29.02 1.18 20.42
CA ASP A 468 -28.08 1.32 21.53
C ASP A 468 -26.86 0.42 21.35
N SER A 469 -25.67 1.01 21.47
CA SER A 469 -24.41 0.30 21.59
C SER A 469 -23.79 0.60 22.94
N SER A 470 -24.14 -0.20 23.92
CA SER A 470 -23.42 -0.28 25.19
C SER A 470 -22.64 -1.58 25.22
N SER A 471 -21.34 -1.46 25.49
CA SER A 471 -20.37 -2.48 25.93
C SER A 471 -19.20 -2.72 24.99
N SER A 472 -18.16 -1.90 25.12
CA SER A 472 -16.74 -2.26 24.99
C SER A 472 -15.83 -1.05 25.30
N GLN A 473 -15.99 -0.43 26.47
CA GLN A 473 -15.20 0.75 26.87
C GLN A 473 -14.00 0.44 27.77
N GLY A 474 -13.73 -0.83 28.07
CA GLY A 474 -12.77 -1.19 29.13
C GLY A 474 -11.28 -1.24 28.75
N ALA A 475 -10.93 -1.52 27.52
CA ALA A 475 -9.54 -1.86 27.19
C ALA A 475 -8.66 -0.68 26.69
N LEU A 476 -9.25 0.41 26.21
CA LEU A 476 -8.50 1.54 25.62
C LEU A 476 -8.14 2.67 26.62
N ALA A 477 -8.74 2.67 27.81
CA ALA A 477 -8.51 3.72 28.81
C ALA A 477 -7.18 3.53 29.58
N SER A 478 -6.65 2.32 29.68
CA SER A 478 -5.46 2.00 30.45
C SER A 478 -4.14 2.48 29.80
N ALA A 479 -4.12 2.64 28.48
CA ALA A 479 -2.91 3.08 27.77
C ALA A 479 -2.71 4.60 27.71
N ALA A 480 -3.76 5.40 28.01
CA ALA A 480 -3.72 6.86 27.85
C ALA A 480 -3.43 7.62 29.16
N THR A 481 -3.51 6.99 30.33
CA THR A 481 -3.37 7.67 31.64
C THR A 481 -1.98 7.60 32.25
N SER A 482 -1.02 6.92 31.63
CA SER A 482 0.35 6.76 32.19
C SER A 482 1.36 7.83 31.75
N THR A 483 0.95 8.91 31.09
CA THR A 483 1.88 9.95 30.59
C THR A 483 1.60 11.37 31.12
N MET A 484 1.09 11.51 32.35
CA MET A 484 1.19 12.77 33.10
C MET A 484 1.61 12.49 34.54
N GLY A 485 2.90 12.54 34.78
CA GLY A 485 3.57 12.57 36.04
C GLY A 485 4.99 13.03 35.83
#